data_b7e4a48ae246a11027314879d1d42e81
#
_entry.id   b7e4a48ae246a11027314879d1d42e81
#
_cell.length_a   1.000
_cell.length_b   1.000
_cell.length_c   1.000
_cell.angle_alpha   90.00
_cell.angle_beta   90.00
_cell.angle_gamma   90.00
#
_symmetry.space_group_name_H-M   'P 1'
#
loop_
_entity.id
_entity.type
_entity.pdbx_description
1 polymer ?
#
loop_
_entity_poly.entity_id
_entity_poly.type
_entity_poly.pdbx_seq_one_letter_code
_entity_poly.pdbx_strand_id
1 'polypeptide(L)'
;TVAEHFRDEGQDVLFFVDNIFRFTQAGSEVSALLGRMPSAVGYQPTLATEMGELQERITSTKKGSITSVQAIYVPADDLTDPAPATAFAHLDATTVLSRQIAELGIYPAVDPLDSTSRIMDPHIIGGEHYEVARRVQLVLQRYKELQDIIAILGMDELSEDDKLTVEKMLAAKKTRVLSYRFLVVGEGIEKKSSDFSSEVAAMTRNAA
;
A
#
# COMPACT_ATOMS: atom_id res chain seq x y z
N THR A 1 23.25 9.59 -6.37
CA THR A 1 24.42 10.53 -6.35
C THR A 1 23.96 11.97 -6.21
N VAL A 2 23.15 12.54 -7.14
CA VAL A 2 22.72 13.95 -7.05
C VAL A 2 21.89 14.20 -5.78
N ALA A 3 20.89 13.36 -5.50
CA ALA A 3 20.07 13.45 -4.29
C ALA A 3 20.91 13.31 -3.01
N GLU A 4 21.89 12.42 -3.01
CA GLU A 4 22.83 12.23 -1.89
C GLU A 4 23.69 13.49 -1.65
N HIS A 5 24.12 14.15 -2.72
CA HIS A 5 24.88 15.40 -2.60
C HIS A 5 24.08 16.48 -1.86
N PHE A 6 22.83 16.72 -2.26
CA PHE A 6 21.96 17.68 -1.59
C PHE A 6 21.67 17.30 -0.14
N ARG A 7 21.40 16.01 0.14
CA ARG A 7 21.24 15.51 1.50
C ARG A 7 22.47 15.79 2.36
N ASP A 8 23.67 15.54 1.82
CA ASP A 8 24.92 15.69 2.56
C ASP A 8 25.29 17.16 2.77
N GLU A 9 24.74 18.07 1.98
CA GLU A 9 24.76 19.53 2.20
C GLU A 9 23.72 20.01 3.24
N GLY A 10 22.90 19.12 3.79
CA GLY A 10 21.92 19.43 4.83
C GLY A 10 20.51 19.75 4.30
N GLN A 11 20.20 19.34 3.09
CA GLN A 11 18.86 19.54 2.50
C GLN A 11 18.01 18.26 2.63
N ASP A 12 16.70 18.45 2.78
CA ASP A 12 15.73 17.37 2.65
C ASP A 12 15.32 17.23 1.17
N VAL A 13 15.45 16.04 0.64
CA VAL A 13 15.26 15.75 -0.78
C VAL A 13 14.03 14.86 -0.99
N LEU A 14 13.14 15.27 -1.88
CA LEU A 14 12.07 14.42 -2.37
C LEU A 14 12.49 13.80 -3.72
N PHE A 15 12.61 12.48 -3.75
CA PHE A 15 13.12 11.72 -4.88
C PHE A 15 12.03 10.88 -5.53
N PHE A 16 11.75 11.13 -6.81
CA PHE A 16 10.75 10.39 -7.58
C PHE A 16 11.42 9.39 -8.52
N VAL A 17 10.88 8.15 -8.54
CA VAL A 17 11.31 7.09 -9.47
C VAL A 17 10.09 6.58 -10.23
N ASP A 18 10.09 6.79 -11.53
CA ASP A 18 9.09 6.22 -12.44
C ASP A 18 9.83 5.49 -13.58
N ASN A 19 9.99 4.19 -13.52
CA ASN A 19 9.50 3.28 -12.46
C ASN A 19 10.67 2.32 -12.11
N ILE A 20 10.74 1.85 -10.86
CA ILE A 20 11.86 1.03 -10.35
C ILE A 20 11.97 -0.33 -11.07
N PHE A 21 10.88 -0.86 -11.64
CA PHE A 21 10.89 -2.09 -12.42
C PHE A 21 11.86 -2.02 -13.62
N ARG A 22 12.07 -0.83 -14.20
CA ARG A 22 13.03 -0.63 -15.31
C ARG A 22 14.47 -0.88 -14.89
N PHE A 23 14.80 -0.57 -13.64
CA PHE A 23 16.10 -0.92 -13.08
C PHE A 23 16.31 -2.44 -13.04
N THR A 24 15.31 -3.19 -12.57
CA THR A 24 15.35 -4.66 -12.57
C THR A 24 15.46 -5.24 -13.98
N GLN A 25 14.69 -4.69 -14.91
CA GLN A 25 14.70 -5.12 -16.32
C GLN A 25 16.07 -4.92 -16.96
N ALA A 26 16.68 -3.77 -16.77
CA ALA A 26 18.04 -3.48 -17.24
C ALA A 26 19.07 -4.46 -16.63
N GLY A 27 18.95 -4.75 -15.33
CA GLY A 27 19.80 -5.74 -14.65
C GLY A 27 19.68 -7.14 -15.25
N SER A 28 18.46 -7.58 -15.58
CA SER A 28 18.26 -8.89 -16.23
C SER A 28 18.85 -8.96 -17.64
N GLU A 29 18.72 -7.89 -18.41
CA GLU A 29 19.32 -7.80 -19.76
C GLU A 29 20.86 -7.87 -19.71
N VAL A 30 21.49 -7.11 -18.80
CA VAL A 30 22.94 -7.15 -18.59
C VAL A 30 23.40 -8.54 -18.12
N SER A 31 22.65 -9.16 -17.19
CA SER A 31 22.95 -10.51 -16.70
C SER A 31 22.93 -11.55 -17.83
N ALA A 32 21.95 -11.45 -18.73
CA ALA A 32 21.83 -12.31 -19.90
C ALA A 32 23.02 -12.11 -20.87
N LEU A 33 23.41 -10.86 -21.12
CA LEU A 33 24.60 -10.55 -21.96
C LEU A 33 25.89 -11.10 -21.37
N LEU A 34 25.99 -11.16 -20.04
CA LEU A 34 27.14 -11.76 -19.33
C LEU A 34 27.09 -13.29 -19.25
N GLY A 35 26.07 -13.92 -19.85
CA GLY A 35 25.90 -15.38 -19.83
C GLY A 35 25.62 -15.97 -18.44
N ARG A 36 25.13 -15.19 -17.50
CA ARG A 36 24.77 -15.68 -16.16
C ARG A 36 23.52 -16.54 -16.22
N MET A 37 23.49 -17.62 -15.45
CA MET A 37 22.29 -18.47 -15.34
C MET A 37 21.15 -17.66 -14.72
N PRO A 38 19.96 -17.57 -15.36
CA PRO A 38 18.84 -16.84 -14.82
C PRO A 38 18.27 -17.52 -13.56
N SER A 39 17.73 -16.72 -12.66
CA SER A 39 16.96 -17.19 -11.51
C SER A 39 15.48 -17.34 -11.83
N ALA A 40 14.60 -17.41 -10.84
CA ALA A 40 13.17 -17.54 -11.02
C ALA A 40 12.61 -16.45 -11.97
N VAL A 41 11.67 -16.85 -12.83
CA VAL A 41 10.99 -15.99 -13.83
C VAL A 41 11.95 -15.30 -14.81
N GLY A 42 13.21 -15.75 -14.91
CA GLY A 42 14.21 -15.21 -15.83
C GLY A 42 14.97 -13.98 -15.31
N TYR A 43 14.80 -13.61 -14.05
CA TYR A 43 15.55 -12.50 -13.45
C TYR A 43 17.01 -12.86 -13.17
N GLN A 44 17.84 -11.83 -12.97
CA GLN A 44 19.24 -12.00 -12.58
C GLN A 44 19.36 -12.62 -11.17
N PRO A 45 20.37 -13.49 -10.94
CA PRO A 45 20.60 -14.06 -9.60
C PRO A 45 20.99 -13.01 -8.55
N THR A 46 21.47 -11.85 -8.97
CA THR A 46 21.89 -10.72 -8.15
C THR A 46 20.79 -9.70 -7.88
N LEU A 47 19.52 -9.98 -8.26
CA LEU A 47 18.39 -9.05 -8.15
C LEU A 47 18.28 -8.42 -6.76
N ALA A 48 18.26 -9.24 -5.71
CA ALA A 48 18.09 -8.75 -4.35
C ALA A 48 19.25 -7.87 -3.89
N THR A 49 20.49 -8.23 -4.27
CA THR A 49 21.69 -7.46 -3.93
C THR A 49 21.69 -6.11 -4.63
N GLU A 50 21.44 -6.10 -5.94
CA GLU A 50 21.42 -4.87 -6.75
C GLU A 50 20.31 -3.91 -6.29
N MET A 51 19.12 -4.44 -6.00
CA MET A 51 18.00 -3.65 -5.47
C MET A 51 18.33 -3.10 -4.09
N GLY A 52 18.91 -3.92 -3.19
CA GLY A 52 19.34 -3.51 -1.86
C GLY A 52 20.37 -2.38 -1.90
N GLU A 53 21.42 -2.51 -2.72
CA GLU A 53 22.46 -1.49 -2.89
C GLU A 53 21.87 -0.15 -3.36
N LEU A 54 20.86 -0.17 -4.25
CA LEU A 54 20.19 1.04 -4.69
C LEU A 54 19.32 1.65 -3.57
N GLN A 55 18.51 0.83 -2.94
CA GLN A 55 17.51 1.28 -1.95
C GLN A 55 18.15 1.76 -0.64
N GLU A 56 19.23 1.14 -0.18
CA GLU A 56 19.93 1.55 1.04
C GLU A 56 20.60 2.93 0.93
N ARG A 57 20.82 3.43 -0.28
CA ARG A 57 21.29 4.80 -0.52
C ARG A 57 20.21 5.87 -0.26
N ILE A 58 18.95 5.47 -0.31
CA ILE A 58 17.78 6.31 -0.02
C ILE A 58 17.58 6.29 1.49
N THR A 59 18.24 7.19 2.20
CA THR A 59 18.25 7.18 3.66
C THR A 59 18.40 8.57 4.23
N SER A 60 18.02 8.73 5.50
CA SER A 60 18.28 9.92 6.29
C SER A 60 19.66 9.85 6.94
N THR A 61 20.33 10.99 7.03
CA THR A 61 21.60 11.18 7.73
C THR A 61 21.43 12.17 8.87
N LYS A 62 22.50 12.46 9.60
CA LYS A 62 22.46 13.52 10.63
C LYS A 62 22.32 14.94 10.04
N LYS A 63 22.51 15.09 8.74
CA LYS A 63 22.49 16.39 8.06
C LYS A 63 21.21 16.67 7.31
N GLY A 64 20.68 15.68 6.61
CA GLY A 64 19.49 15.80 5.78
C GLY A 64 18.87 14.43 5.47
N SER A 65 17.76 14.42 4.75
CA SER A 65 17.01 13.21 4.44
C SER A 65 16.75 13.05 2.94
N ILE A 66 16.52 11.81 2.50
CA ILE A 66 15.93 11.50 1.18
C ILE A 66 14.64 10.74 1.43
N THR A 67 13.53 11.35 1.02
CA THR A 67 12.22 10.68 0.95
C THR A 67 11.95 10.29 -0.49
N SER A 68 11.61 9.04 -0.76
CA SER A 68 11.33 8.59 -2.12
C SER A 68 9.87 8.23 -2.33
N VAL A 69 9.38 8.54 -3.54
CA VAL A 69 8.11 8.05 -4.08
C VAL A 69 8.45 7.25 -5.32
N GLN A 70 8.17 5.95 -5.30
CA GLN A 70 8.57 5.03 -6.34
C GLN A 70 7.35 4.37 -6.96
N ALA A 71 7.18 4.52 -8.28
CA ALA A 71 6.22 3.72 -9.02
C ALA A 71 6.81 2.32 -9.25
N ILE A 72 6.00 1.29 -9.03
CA ILE A 72 6.40 -0.11 -9.22
C ILE A 72 5.40 -0.74 -10.17
N TYR A 73 5.88 -1.15 -11.34
CA TYR A 73 5.09 -1.98 -12.25
C TYR A 73 5.04 -3.41 -11.74
N VAL A 74 3.84 -3.96 -11.67
CA VAL A 74 3.58 -5.33 -11.23
C VAL A 74 3.17 -6.16 -12.46
N PRO A 75 4.05 -7.05 -12.96
CA PRO A 75 3.74 -7.88 -14.10
C PRO A 75 2.51 -8.78 -13.85
N ALA A 76 1.56 -8.78 -14.77
CA ALA A 76 0.34 -9.59 -14.71
C ALA A 76 -0.48 -9.42 -13.41
N ASP A 77 -0.37 -8.28 -12.72
CA ASP A 77 -0.98 -8.02 -11.42
C ASP A 77 -0.54 -9.02 -10.31
N ASP A 78 0.60 -9.69 -10.50
CA ASP A 78 1.17 -10.66 -9.54
C ASP A 78 2.15 -9.99 -8.58
N LEU A 79 1.69 -9.67 -7.37
CA LEU A 79 2.50 -9.09 -6.30
C LEU A 79 3.60 -10.05 -5.79
N THR A 80 3.53 -11.34 -6.14
CA THR A 80 4.53 -12.35 -5.75
C THR A 80 5.67 -12.48 -6.75
N ASP A 81 5.59 -11.79 -7.89
CA ASP A 81 6.70 -11.71 -8.85
C ASP A 81 7.98 -11.21 -8.14
N PRO A 82 9.14 -11.85 -8.38
CA PRO A 82 10.39 -11.54 -7.67
C PRO A 82 10.80 -10.06 -7.72
N ALA A 83 10.50 -9.34 -8.81
CA ALA A 83 10.90 -7.94 -8.94
C ALA A 83 10.12 -7.00 -8.00
N PRO A 84 8.76 -6.94 -8.03
CA PRO A 84 8.01 -6.16 -7.05
C PRO A 84 8.19 -6.67 -5.62
N ALA A 85 8.22 -7.99 -5.38
CA ALA A 85 8.40 -8.55 -4.05
C ALA A 85 9.72 -8.11 -3.40
N THR A 86 10.82 -8.11 -4.17
CA THR A 86 12.11 -7.61 -3.70
C THR A 86 12.08 -6.11 -3.41
N ALA A 87 11.43 -5.32 -4.27
CA ALA A 87 11.30 -3.87 -4.07
C ALA A 87 10.48 -3.56 -2.79
N PHE A 88 9.35 -4.25 -2.57
CA PHE A 88 8.49 -4.03 -1.40
C PHE A 88 9.20 -4.26 -0.07
N ALA A 89 10.18 -5.16 -0.02
CA ALA A 89 10.96 -5.42 1.20
C ALA A 89 11.73 -4.19 1.71
N HIS A 90 12.04 -3.24 0.83
CA HIS A 90 12.79 -2.02 1.14
C HIS A 90 11.92 -0.79 1.38
N LEU A 91 10.59 -0.88 1.18
CA LEU A 91 9.69 0.26 1.31
C LEU A 91 9.10 0.37 2.71
N ASP A 92 8.94 1.60 3.20
CA ASP A 92 8.29 1.88 4.48
C ASP A 92 6.77 1.90 4.37
N ALA A 93 6.25 2.22 3.18
CA ALA A 93 4.83 2.19 2.89
C ALA A 93 4.59 1.74 1.44
N THR A 94 3.52 0.95 1.23
CA THR A 94 3.08 0.52 -0.09
C THR A 94 1.62 0.93 -0.30
N THR A 95 1.33 1.47 -1.49
CA THR A 95 -0.02 1.79 -1.93
C THR A 95 -0.33 0.95 -3.17
N VAL A 96 -1.17 -0.06 -3.01
CA VAL A 96 -1.53 -0.98 -4.07
C VAL A 96 -2.80 -0.50 -4.77
N LEU A 97 -2.74 -0.37 -6.10
CA LEU A 97 -3.90 -0.04 -6.93
C LEU A 97 -4.51 -1.33 -7.49
N SER A 98 -5.83 -1.47 -7.31
CA SER A 98 -6.58 -2.65 -7.72
C SER A 98 -7.49 -2.36 -8.91
N ARG A 99 -7.42 -3.18 -9.96
CA ARG A 99 -8.34 -3.10 -11.12
C ARG A 99 -9.78 -3.38 -10.70
N GLN A 100 -10.00 -4.33 -9.82
CA GLN A 100 -11.33 -4.68 -9.33
C GLN A 100 -12.01 -3.49 -8.64
N ILE A 101 -11.25 -2.70 -7.88
CA ILE A 101 -11.77 -1.49 -7.24
C ILE A 101 -12.05 -0.40 -8.28
N ALA A 102 -11.20 -0.26 -9.30
CA ALA A 102 -11.40 0.69 -10.40
C ALA A 102 -12.67 0.36 -11.21
N GLU A 103 -12.93 -0.91 -11.46
CA GLU A 103 -14.14 -1.40 -12.16
C GLU A 103 -15.44 -1.08 -11.39
N LEU A 104 -15.36 -0.98 -10.05
CA LEU A 104 -16.45 -0.51 -9.21
C LEU A 104 -16.66 1.03 -9.27
N GLY A 105 -15.85 1.75 -10.03
CA GLY A 105 -15.89 3.21 -10.15
C GLY A 105 -15.36 3.94 -8.91
N ILE A 106 -14.57 3.28 -8.07
CA ILE A 106 -13.97 3.86 -6.86
C ILE A 106 -12.57 4.38 -7.20
N TYR A 107 -12.34 5.68 -7.02
CA TYR A 107 -11.07 6.35 -7.31
C TYR A 107 -10.64 7.25 -6.14
N PRO A 108 -9.32 7.23 -5.77
CA PRO A 108 -8.28 6.34 -6.27
C PRO A 108 -8.60 4.87 -5.94
N ALA A 109 -8.25 3.97 -6.86
CA ALA A 109 -8.55 2.54 -6.75
C ALA A 109 -7.57 1.81 -5.82
N VAL A 110 -7.37 2.32 -4.62
CA VAL A 110 -6.44 1.78 -3.64
C VAL A 110 -7.06 0.59 -2.91
N ASP A 111 -6.33 -0.52 -2.83
CA ASP A 111 -6.70 -1.65 -2.00
C ASP A 111 -6.13 -1.47 -0.58
N PRO A 112 -6.99 -1.26 0.43
CA PRO A 112 -6.54 -1.05 1.80
C PRO A 112 -6.08 -2.33 2.51
N LEU A 113 -6.37 -3.51 1.96
CA LEU A 113 -5.93 -4.79 2.51
C LEU A 113 -4.52 -5.16 2.05
N ASP A 114 -4.21 -4.87 0.78
CA ASP A 114 -2.89 -5.14 0.20
C ASP A 114 -1.90 -3.98 0.42
N SER A 115 -2.38 -2.82 0.85
CA SER A 115 -1.55 -1.65 1.16
C SER A 115 -1.08 -1.67 2.60
N THR A 116 0.19 -1.29 2.82
CA THR A 116 0.80 -1.32 4.15
C THR A 116 1.57 -0.04 4.45
N SER A 117 1.78 0.25 5.75
CA SER A 117 2.63 1.35 6.19
C SER A 117 3.26 1.02 7.55
N ARG A 118 4.56 1.23 7.68
CA ARG A 118 5.29 1.07 8.96
C ARG A 118 4.91 2.14 10.00
N ILE A 119 4.42 3.29 9.51
CA ILE A 119 3.94 4.38 10.40
C ILE A 119 2.64 3.97 11.11
N MET A 120 1.91 2.96 10.61
CA MET A 120 0.71 2.45 11.27
C MET A 120 1.06 1.62 12.51
N ASP A 121 1.59 2.32 13.51
CA ASP A 121 1.95 1.80 14.83
C ASP A 121 1.32 2.68 15.91
N PRO A 122 0.73 2.11 16.99
CA PRO A 122 0.06 2.87 18.03
C PRO A 122 0.97 3.89 18.75
N HIS A 123 2.29 3.65 18.75
CA HIS A 123 3.26 4.57 19.33
C HIS A 123 3.53 5.80 18.46
N ILE A 124 3.21 5.72 17.17
CA ILE A 124 3.42 6.82 16.20
C ILE A 124 2.13 7.58 15.97
N ILE A 125 1.05 6.89 15.60
CA ILE A 125 -0.24 7.50 15.21
C ILE A 125 -1.24 7.62 16.36
N GLY A 126 -0.92 7.07 17.53
CA GLY A 126 -1.83 7.00 18.67
C GLY A 126 -2.77 5.79 18.63
N GLY A 127 -3.19 5.35 19.84
CA GLY A 127 -3.99 4.12 19.99
C GLY A 127 -5.35 4.20 19.29
N GLU A 128 -6.05 5.33 19.40
CA GLU A 128 -7.38 5.50 18.80
C GLU A 128 -7.37 5.37 17.29
N HIS A 129 -6.45 6.06 16.61
CA HIS A 129 -6.31 5.96 15.16
C HIS A 129 -5.96 4.54 14.72
N TYR A 130 -5.02 3.91 15.41
CA TYR A 130 -4.61 2.54 15.14
C TYR A 130 -5.77 1.55 15.26
N GLU A 131 -6.55 1.63 16.34
CA GLU A 131 -7.70 0.75 16.56
C GLU A 131 -8.77 0.93 15.49
N VAL A 132 -9.10 2.17 15.11
CA VAL A 132 -10.06 2.45 14.04
C VAL A 132 -9.60 1.86 12.73
N ALA A 133 -8.32 2.07 12.35
CA ALA A 133 -7.75 1.52 11.13
C ALA A 133 -7.80 -0.01 11.11
N ARG A 134 -7.45 -0.67 12.21
CA ARG A 134 -7.50 -2.13 12.33
C ARG A 134 -8.92 -2.67 12.26
N ARG A 135 -9.89 -2.01 12.89
CA ARG A 135 -11.30 -2.41 12.81
C ARG A 135 -11.84 -2.31 11.38
N VAL A 136 -11.47 -1.25 10.65
CA VAL A 136 -11.86 -1.12 9.25
C VAL A 136 -11.25 -2.23 8.40
N GLN A 137 -9.97 -2.55 8.57
CA GLN A 137 -9.34 -3.66 7.87
C GLN A 137 -10.04 -4.99 8.15
N LEU A 138 -10.40 -5.26 9.42
CA LEU A 138 -11.13 -6.48 9.79
C LEU A 138 -12.50 -6.57 9.09
N VAL A 139 -13.25 -5.47 9.05
CA VAL A 139 -14.56 -5.44 8.36
C VAL A 139 -14.39 -5.66 6.86
N LEU A 140 -13.39 -5.05 6.24
CA LEU A 140 -13.08 -5.23 4.82
C LEU A 140 -12.66 -6.66 4.51
N GLN A 141 -11.82 -7.26 5.36
CA GLN A 141 -11.41 -8.65 5.23
C GLN A 141 -12.61 -9.60 5.34
N ARG A 142 -13.45 -9.39 6.36
CA ARG A 142 -14.67 -10.19 6.53
C ARG A 142 -15.60 -10.06 5.33
N TYR A 143 -15.77 -8.84 4.82
CA TYR A 143 -16.59 -8.63 3.62
C TYR A 143 -16.01 -9.36 2.39
N LYS A 144 -14.69 -9.36 2.21
CA LYS A 144 -14.02 -10.08 1.11
C LYS A 144 -14.29 -11.59 1.19
N GLU A 145 -14.21 -12.18 2.39
CA GLU A 145 -14.51 -13.59 2.63
C GLU A 145 -16.00 -13.92 2.33
N LEU A 146 -16.90 -13.00 2.73
CA LEU A 146 -18.33 -13.20 2.50
C LEU A 146 -18.74 -13.08 1.02
N GLN A 147 -17.99 -12.34 0.20
CA GLN A 147 -18.26 -12.21 -1.23
C GLN A 147 -18.24 -13.55 -1.95
N ASP A 148 -17.29 -14.43 -1.61
CA ASP A 148 -17.19 -15.76 -2.21
C ASP A 148 -18.37 -16.65 -1.77
N ILE A 149 -18.76 -16.55 -0.51
CA ILE A 149 -19.92 -17.27 0.04
C ILE A 149 -21.22 -16.79 -0.62
N ILE A 150 -21.39 -15.48 -0.75
CA ILE A 150 -22.58 -14.88 -1.39
C ILE A 150 -22.69 -15.31 -2.87
N ALA A 151 -21.55 -15.38 -3.57
CA ALA A 151 -21.55 -15.79 -4.97
C ALA A 151 -21.98 -17.24 -5.18
N ILE A 152 -21.75 -18.12 -4.21
CA ILE A 152 -22.05 -19.55 -4.29
C ILE A 152 -23.42 -19.87 -3.69
N LEU A 153 -23.71 -19.37 -2.49
CA LEU A 153 -24.87 -19.76 -1.68
C LEU A 153 -25.98 -18.71 -1.64
N GLY A 154 -25.70 -17.48 -2.01
CA GLY A 154 -26.61 -16.34 -1.90
C GLY A 154 -26.58 -15.65 -0.53
N MET A 155 -27.30 -14.53 -0.42
CA MET A 155 -27.35 -13.70 0.80
C MET A 155 -28.15 -14.36 1.94
N ASP A 156 -29.10 -15.22 1.61
CA ASP A 156 -30.06 -15.78 2.59
C ASP A 156 -29.39 -16.75 3.57
N GLU A 157 -28.31 -17.40 3.14
CA GLU A 157 -27.57 -18.39 3.94
C GLU A 157 -26.58 -17.73 4.94
N LEU A 158 -26.42 -16.41 4.88
CA LEU A 158 -25.54 -15.69 5.81
C LEU A 158 -26.17 -15.57 7.20
N SER A 159 -25.32 -15.58 8.23
CA SER A 159 -25.70 -15.20 9.59
C SER A 159 -26.19 -13.75 9.64
N GLU A 160 -27.01 -13.40 10.64
CA GLU A 160 -27.51 -12.03 10.81
C GLU A 160 -26.36 -11.01 10.98
N ASP A 161 -25.29 -11.37 11.70
CA ASP A 161 -24.09 -10.53 11.87
C ASP A 161 -23.35 -10.31 10.55
N ASP A 162 -23.29 -11.34 9.71
CA ASP A 162 -22.66 -11.25 8.39
C ASP A 162 -23.50 -10.41 7.42
N LYS A 163 -24.84 -10.56 7.45
CA LYS A 163 -25.76 -9.70 6.70
C LYS A 163 -25.57 -8.23 7.06
N LEU A 164 -25.49 -7.92 8.36
CA LEU A 164 -25.23 -6.57 8.84
C LEU A 164 -23.87 -6.03 8.38
N THR A 165 -22.85 -6.86 8.34
CA THR A 165 -21.53 -6.50 7.82
C THR A 165 -21.59 -6.14 6.33
N VAL A 166 -22.30 -6.93 5.54
CA VAL A 166 -22.49 -6.66 4.10
C VAL A 166 -23.29 -5.37 3.89
N GLU A 167 -24.37 -5.15 4.63
CA GLU A 167 -25.16 -3.92 4.55
C GLU A 167 -24.35 -2.67 4.88
N LYS A 168 -23.55 -2.70 5.96
CA LYS A 168 -22.63 -1.61 6.33
C LYS A 168 -21.65 -1.31 5.21
N MET A 169 -21.09 -2.33 4.57
CA MET A 169 -20.16 -2.17 3.45
C MET A 169 -20.84 -1.61 2.20
N LEU A 170 -22.05 -2.04 1.88
CA LEU A 170 -22.82 -1.51 0.76
C LEU A 170 -23.18 -0.03 0.98
N ALA A 171 -23.55 0.33 2.20
CA ALA A 171 -23.79 1.73 2.58
C ALA A 171 -22.52 2.57 2.46
N ALA A 172 -21.38 2.08 2.92
CA ALA A 172 -20.08 2.74 2.83
C ALA A 172 -19.62 2.91 1.36
N LYS A 173 -19.85 1.93 0.47
CA LYS A 173 -19.59 2.05 -0.98
C LYS A 173 -20.35 3.20 -1.63
N LYS A 174 -21.58 3.49 -1.18
CA LYS A 174 -22.37 4.62 -1.69
C LYS A 174 -21.76 5.98 -1.31
N THR A 175 -20.96 6.04 -0.27
CA THR A 175 -20.50 7.33 0.30
C THR A 175 -19.12 7.78 -0.19
N ARG A 176 -18.47 7.14 -1.16
CA ARG A 176 -17.15 7.52 -1.76
C ARG A 176 -16.02 7.88 -0.79
N VAL A 177 -16.18 7.66 0.52
CA VAL A 177 -15.32 8.22 1.57
C VAL A 177 -14.18 7.30 1.96
N LEU A 178 -14.29 5.99 1.72
CA LEU A 178 -13.37 5.01 2.28
C LEU A 178 -11.97 4.97 1.64
N SER A 179 -11.83 5.34 0.38
CA SER A 179 -10.56 5.15 -0.32
C SER A 179 -9.54 6.29 -0.14
N TYR A 180 -9.98 7.49 0.24
CA TYR A 180 -9.11 8.68 0.18
C TYR A 180 -8.27 8.95 1.44
N ARG A 181 -8.70 8.51 2.62
CA ARG A 181 -8.10 8.98 3.87
C ARG A 181 -7.20 7.98 4.60
N PHE A 182 -7.18 6.73 4.20
CA PHE A 182 -6.44 5.69 4.91
C PHE A 182 -4.94 5.65 4.63
N LEU A 183 -4.49 6.14 3.48
CA LEU A 183 -3.14 5.91 2.99
C LEU A 183 -2.24 7.15 2.93
N VAL A 184 -2.76 8.33 3.16
CA VAL A 184 -1.95 9.55 3.17
C VAL A 184 -1.75 10.00 4.62
N VAL A 185 -0.89 9.29 5.34
CA VAL A 185 -0.33 9.77 6.60
C VAL A 185 1.06 10.32 6.30
N GLY A 186 1.10 11.55 5.78
CA GLY A 186 2.29 12.38 5.78
C GLY A 186 2.16 13.42 6.89
N GLU A 187 3.27 13.87 7.44
CA GLU A 187 3.33 14.95 8.43
C GLU A 187 2.45 16.14 8.03
N GLY A 188 1.50 16.52 8.87
CA GLY A 188 0.61 17.66 8.66
C GLY A 188 -0.87 17.39 8.92
N ILE A 189 -1.27 16.21 9.36
CA ILE A 189 -2.68 15.80 9.55
C ILE A 189 -3.14 15.97 11.02
N GLU A 190 -2.34 16.50 11.91
CA GLU A 190 -2.74 16.69 13.34
C GLU A 190 -4.03 17.49 13.53
N LYS A 191 -4.44 18.32 12.59
CA LYS A 191 -5.66 19.13 12.66
C LYS A 191 -6.92 18.47 12.08
N LYS A 192 -6.84 17.33 11.37
CA LYS A 192 -7.99 16.66 10.72
C LYS A 192 -8.34 15.29 11.30
N SER A 193 -7.59 14.79 12.26
CA SER A 193 -7.86 13.50 12.90
C SER A 193 -9.15 13.55 13.74
N SER A 194 -9.45 14.67 14.41
CA SER A 194 -10.69 14.86 15.16
C SER A 194 -11.94 14.85 14.29
N ASP A 195 -11.87 15.39 13.07
CA ASP A 195 -13.00 15.42 12.13
C ASP A 195 -13.28 14.02 11.57
N PHE A 196 -12.22 13.24 11.34
CA PHE A 196 -12.35 11.87 10.83
C PHE A 196 -12.94 10.92 11.87
N SER A 197 -12.49 10.99 13.13
CA SER A 197 -13.05 10.20 14.24
C SER A 197 -14.52 10.52 14.45
N SER A 198 -14.92 11.79 14.28
CA SER A 198 -16.32 12.22 14.40
C SER A 198 -17.19 11.74 13.23
N GLU A 199 -16.67 11.72 11.99
CA GLU A 199 -17.39 11.21 10.81
C GLU A 199 -17.54 9.68 10.87
N VAL A 200 -16.50 8.92 11.24
CA VAL A 200 -16.58 7.47 11.40
C VAL A 200 -17.48 7.10 12.59
N ALA A 201 -17.42 7.84 13.68
CA ALA A 201 -18.32 7.66 14.83
C ALA A 201 -19.77 8.06 14.51
N ALA A 202 -20.00 9.03 13.61
CA ALA A 202 -21.34 9.36 13.11
C ALA A 202 -21.88 8.27 12.18
N MET A 203 -21.04 7.68 11.33
CA MET A 203 -21.41 6.54 10.46
C MET A 203 -21.74 5.29 11.27
N THR A 204 -21.00 5.02 12.36
CA THR A 204 -21.28 3.89 13.26
C THR A 204 -22.50 4.11 14.15
N ARG A 205 -22.85 5.36 14.47
CA ARG A 205 -24.06 5.69 15.26
C ARG A 205 -25.34 5.70 14.42
N ASN A 206 -25.27 6.08 13.15
CA ASN A 206 -26.43 6.06 12.23
C ASN A 206 -26.71 4.66 11.65
N ALA A 207 -25.91 3.65 12.02
CA ALA A 207 -26.07 2.25 11.64
C ALA A 207 -26.53 1.37 12.85
N ALA A 208 -26.86 1.96 13.98
CA ALA A 208 -27.54 1.36 15.12
C ALA A 208 -28.96 1.89 15.20
#